data_8aaf962b1e5071a5c8c7432e837e0a93
#
_entry.id   8aaf962b1e5071a5c8c7432e837e0a93
#
_cell.length_a   1.000
_cell.length_b   1.000
_cell.length_c   1.000
_cell.angle_alpha   90.00
_cell.angle_beta   90.00
_cell.angle_gamma   90.00
#
_symmetry.space_group_name_H-M   'P 1'
#
loop_
_entity.id
_entity.type
_entity.pdbx_description
1 polymer ?
#
loop_
_entity_poly.entity_id
_entity_poly.type
_entity_poly.pdbx_seq_one_letter_code
_entity_poly.pdbx_strand_id
1 'polypeptide(L)'
;MVGVKTSVLLDVYSDLEFDKKYFYEVKQQIANTKPSEYLILNFASPNDVNQQMEETKKYVIPHFKKNMDKHGMVGWGLATKITPQGKEYSSMMTYDSYSNLSDVMKHLAGYGVIEGLPFEKFGDPIEWENRYILKVILSTN
;
A
#
# COMPACT_ATOMS: atom_id res chain seq x y z
N MET A 1 9.91 -0.65 19.19
CA MET A 1 9.65 0.78 18.91
C MET A 1 10.61 1.59 19.76
N VAL A 2 11.54 2.26 19.13
CA VAL A 2 12.56 3.04 19.82
C VAL A 2 12.14 4.50 19.86
N GLY A 3 12.01 5.07 21.04
CA GLY A 3 11.92 6.50 21.24
C GLY A 3 10.54 7.13 21.38
N VAL A 4 9.43 6.43 21.13
CA VAL A 4 8.09 6.99 21.35
C VAL A 4 7.34 6.15 22.37
N LYS A 5 7.03 6.74 23.52
CA LYS A 5 6.20 6.08 24.55
C LYS A 5 4.75 6.08 24.09
N THR A 6 4.02 5.00 24.38
CA THR A 6 2.59 4.87 24.07
C THR A 6 1.76 6.03 24.58
N SER A 7 2.10 6.58 25.76
CA SER A 7 1.45 7.76 26.33
C SER A 7 1.55 9.00 25.44
N VAL A 8 2.73 9.22 24.81
CA VAL A 8 2.92 10.37 23.91
C VAL A 8 2.07 10.22 22.64
N LEU A 9 1.94 9.00 22.10
CA LEU A 9 1.07 8.75 20.97
C LEU A 9 -0.40 9.00 21.32
N LEU A 10 -0.86 8.58 22.50
CA LEU A 10 -2.22 8.83 22.97
C LEU A 10 -2.50 10.32 23.13
N ASP A 11 -1.57 11.09 23.69
CA ASP A 11 -1.68 12.53 23.84
C ASP A 11 -1.79 13.24 22.49
N VAL A 12 -0.95 12.87 21.51
CA VAL A 12 -1.02 13.40 20.15
C VAL A 12 -2.36 13.07 19.49
N TYR A 13 -2.85 11.84 19.65
CA TYR A 13 -4.12 11.42 19.06
C TYR A 13 -5.33 12.09 19.72
N SER A 14 -5.27 12.48 20.99
CA SER A 14 -6.36 13.17 21.67
C SER A 14 -6.62 14.58 21.13
N ASP A 15 -5.57 15.22 20.59
CA ASP A 15 -5.64 16.59 20.06
C ASP A 15 -5.99 16.64 18.56
N LEU A 16 -6.16 15.48 17.90
CA LEU A 16 -6.50 15.40 16.49
C LEU A 16 -8.00 15.19 16.28
N GLU A 17 -8.60 16.05 15.46
CA GLU A 17 -9.93 15.82 14.92
C GLU A 17 -9.85 14.89 13.71
N PHE A 18 -10.65 13.82 13.74
CA PHE A 18 -10.75 12.87 12.64
C PHE A 18 -12.14 12.92 12.04
N ASP A 19 -12.24 13.29 10.77
CA ASP A 19 -13.50 13.20 10.04
C ASP A 19 -13.96 11.74 9.92
N LYS A 20 -13.02 10.85 9.64
CA LYS A 20 -13.28 9.42 9.43
C LYS A 20 -12.06 8.58 9.80
N LYS A 21 -12.32 7.39 10.36
CA LYS A 21 -11.30 6.40 10.70
C LYS A 21 -11.65 5.05 10.11
N TYR A 22 -10.69 4.41 9.46
CA TYR A 22 -10.83 3.07 8.91
C TYR A 22 -9.69 2.20 9.36
N PHE A 23 -9.99 0.92 9.60
CA PHE A 23 -9.02 -0.06 10.01
C PHE A 23 -8.82 -1.08 8.90
N TYR A 24 -7.56 -1.29 8.53
CA TYR A 24 -7.12 -2.28 7.55
C TYR A 24 -6.15 -3.24 8.20
N GLU A 25 -6.29 -4.52 7.87
CA GLU A 25 -5.37 -5.56 8.28
C GLU A 25 -4.48 -5.95 7.11
N VAL A 26 -3.17 -5.91 7.30
CA VAL A 26 -2.21 -6.35 6.28
C VAL A 26 -2.31 -7.86 6.12
N LYS A 27 -2.63 -8.31 4.93
CA LYS A 27 -2.78 -9.73 4.56
C LYS A 27 -1.58 -10.27 3.80
N GLN A 28 -0.93 -9.43 3.02
CA GLN A 28 0.23 -9.80 2.21
C GLN A 28 1.24 -8.65 2.26
N GLN A 29 2.54 -8.99 2.30
CA GLN A 29 3.57 -7.97 2.25
C GLN A 29 4.89 -8.49 1.68
N ILE A 30 5.65 -7.56 1.12
CA ILE A 30 7.08 -7.66 0.91
C ILE A 30 7.70 -6.66 1.87
N ALA A 31 8.45 -7.16 2.86
CA ALA A 31 9.04 -6.32 3.90
C ALA A 31 10.01 -5.30 3.30
N ASN A 32 10.07 -4.12 3.89
CA ASN A 32 10.98 -3.08 3.46
C ASN A 32 12.45 -3.53 3.58
N THR A 33 13.19 -3.38 2.49
CA THR A 33 14.64 -3.66 2.43
C THR A 33 15.48 -2.46 2.86
N LYS A 34 14.89 -1.27 2.83
CA LYS A 34 15.47 0.02 3.19
C LYS A 34 14.39 0.92 3.80
N PRO A 35 14.75 2.00 4.51
CA PRO A 35 13.78 2.99 4.95
C PRO A 35 12.99 3.55 3.76
N SER A 36 11.68 3.69 3.95
CA SER A 36 10.79 4.29 2.98
C SER A 36 10.76 5.81 3.19
N GLU A 37 10.90 6.58 2.11
CA GLU A 37 10.71 8.03 2.13
C GLU A 37 9.35 8.45 1.56
N TYR A 38 8.80 7.64 0.67
CA TYR A 38 7.50 7.89 0.04
C TYR A 38 6.65 6.63 0.01
N LEU A 39 5.35 6.82 0.13
CA LEU A 39 4.35 5.77 -0.02
C LEU A 39 3.35 6.18 -1.09
N ILE A 40 2.96 5.21 -1.92
CA ILE A 40 1.71 5.31 -2.68
C ILE A 40 0.69 4.47 -1.92
N LEU A 41 -0.44 5.05 -1.55
CA LEU A 41 -1.61 4.33 -1.06
C LEU A 41 -2.63 4.22 -2.19
N ASN A 42 -3.03 3.01 -2.51
CA ASN A 42 -4.01 2.73 -3.54
C ASN A 42 -5.22 2.04 -2.91
N PHE A 43 -6.40 2.57 -3.14
CA PHE A 43 -7.65 2.05 -2.59
C PHE A 43 -8.53 1.51 -3.71
N ALA A 44 -9.12 0.33 -3.49
CA ALA A 44 -10.00 -0.35 -4.43
C ALA A 44 -11.06 -1.18 -3.72
N SER A 45 -12.13 -1.49 -4.44
CA SER A 45 -13.18 -2.42 -4.02
C SER A 45 -13.36 -3.50 -5.09
N PRO A 46 -12.47 -4.51 -5.14
CA PRO A 46 -12.61 -5.61 -6.09
C PRO A 46 -13.91 -6.37 -5.84
N ASN A 47 -14.46 -7.01 -6.88
CA ASN A 47 -15.67 -7.84 -6.75
C ASN A 47 -15.44 -9.04 -5.85
N ASP A 48 -14.25 -9.62 -5.90
CA ASP A 48 -13.80 -10.72 -5.05
C ASP A 48 -12.41 -10.45 -4.48
N VAL A 49 -12.35 -10.03 -3.21
CA VAL A 49 -11.10 -9.75 -2.50
C VAL A 49 -10.22 -11.00 -2.36
N ASN A 50 -10.82 -12.18 -2.20
CA ASN A 50 -10.04 -13.42 -2.08
C ASN A 50 -9.38 -13.78 -3.40
N GLN A 51 -10.14 -13.71 -4.51
CA GLN A 51 -9.56 -13.89 -5.84
C GLN A 51 -8.44 -12.89 -6.09
N GLN A 52 -8.64 -11.63 -5.73
CA GLN A 52 -7.63 -10.58 -5.88
C GLN A 52 -6.36 -10.87 -5.08
N MET A 53 -6.48 -11.39 -3.86
CA MET A 53 -5.32 -11.81 -3.05
C MET A 53 -4.57 -12.99 -3.68
N GLU A 54 -5.27 -13.97 -4.24
CA GLU A 54 -4.64 -15.12 -4.91
C GLU A 54 -3.91 -14.67 -6.20
N GLU A 55 -4.51 -13.80 -6.99
CA GLU A 55 -3.89 -13.24 -8.20
C GLU A 55 -2.67 -12.38 -7.86
N THR A 56 -2.76 -11.57 -6.83
CA THR A 56 -1.63 -10.77 -6.31
C THR A 56 -0.47 -11.66 -5.86
N LYS A 57 -0.76 -12.72 -5.13
CA LYS A 57 0.24 -13.71 -4.68
C LYS A 57 0.91 -14.41 -5.87
N LYS A 58 0.14 -14.69 -6.91
CA LYS A 58 0.61 -15.41 -8.09
C LYS A 58 1.40 -14.54 -9.06
N TYR A 59 0.98 -13.29 -9.25
CA TYR A 59 1.53 -12.44 -10.31
C TYR A 59 2.30 -11.22 -9.80
N VAL A 60 1.77 -10.51 -8.80
CA VAL A 60 2.34 -9.24 -8.33
C VAL A 60 3.57 -9.47 -7.45
N ILE A 61 3.44 -10.27 -6.41
CA ILE A 61 4.52 -10.49 -5.45
C ILE A 61 5.80 -11.03 -6.11
N PRO A 62 5.75 -12.08 -6.97
CA PRO A 62 6.95 -12.56 -7.64
C PRO A 62 7.57 -11.54 -8.59
N HIS A 63 6.74 -10.77 -9.30
CA HIS A 63 7.19 -9.72 -10.19
C HIS A 63 7.89 -8.60 -9.43
N PHE A 64 7.30 -8.12 -8.33
CA PHE A 64 7.90 -7.07 -7.51
C PHE A 64 9.20 -7.54 -6.85
N LYS A 65 9.24 -8.73 -6.26
CA LYS A 65 10.47 -9.29 -5.68
C LYS A 65 11.62 -9.33 -6.69
N LYS A 66 11.34 -9.58 -7.95
CA LYS A 66 12.35 -9.63 -9.02
C LYS A 66 12.82 -8.25 -9.48
N ASN A 67 11.94 -7.24 -9.44
CA ASN A 67 12.16 -5.98 -10.14
C ASN A 67 12.28 -4.75 -9.22
N MET A 68 11.81 -4.84 -7.96
CA MET A 68 11.67 -3.68 -7.09
C MET A 68 12.98 -2.91 -6.85
N ASP A 69 14.08 -3.61 -6.61
CA ASP A 69 15.36 -2.98 -6.26
C ASP A 69 15.87 -2.02 -7.35
N LYS A 70 15.77 -2.42 -8.60
CA LYS A 70 16.23 -1.61 -9.73
C LYS A 70 15.30 -0.43 -10.06
N HIS A 71 14.13 -0.38 -9.47
CA HIS A 71 13.14 0.67 -9.68
C HIS A 71 12.85 1.49 -8.41
N GLY A 72 13.72 1.41 -7.41
CA GLY A 72 13.64 2.22 -6.19
C GLY A 72 12.48 1.87 -5.24
N MET A 73 11.75 0.79 -5.53
CA MET A 73 10.73 0.26 -4.63
C MET A 73 11.40 -0.53 -3.51
N VAL A 74 11.06 -0.23 -2.27
CA VAL A 74 11.71 -0.81 -1.09
C VAL A 74 10.80 -1.75 -0.29
N GLY A 75 9.51 -1.72 -0.55
CA GLY A 75 8.53 -2.59 0.10
C GLY A 75 7.15 -2.46 -0.53
N TRP A 76 6.28 -3.40 -0.20
CA TRP A 76 4.92 -3.45 -0.71
C TRP A 76 4.00 -4.18 0.26
N GLY A 77 2.71 -3.84 0.27
CA GLY A 77 1.73 -4.60 1.02
C GLY A 77 0.31 -4.44 0.48
N LEU A 78 -0.51 -5.43 0.81
CA LEU A 78 -1.94 -5.46 0.58
C LEU A 78 -2.66 -5.65 1.91
N ALA A 79 -3.64 -4.81 2.18
CA ALA A 79 -4.46 -4.83 3.39
C ALA A 79 -5.94 -4.86 3.02
N THR A 80 -6.74 -5.50 3.86
CA THR A 80 -8.19 -5.54 3.72
C THR A 80 -8.87 -4.83 4.88
N LYS A 81 -9.99 -4.18 4.62
CA LYS A 81 -10.77 -3.50 5.64
C LYS A 81 -11.39 -4.53 6.60
N ILE A 82 -11.19 -4.34 7.90
CA ILE A 82 -11.68 -5.26 8.93
C ILE A 82 -12.99 -4.84 9.58
N THR A 83 -13.38 -3.58 9.42
CA THR A 83 -14.60 -3.06 10.03
C THR A 83 -15.71 -2.92 8.98
N PRO A 84 -16.95 -3.35 9.28
CA PRO A 84 -18.09 -3.11 8.41
C PRO A 84 -18.47 -1.63 8.46
N GLN A 85 -17.96 -0.84 7.52
CA GLN A 85 -18.13 0.61 7.45
C GLN A 85 -18.93 1.05 6.22
N GLY A 86 -19.84 0.19 5.76
CA GLY A 86 -20.66 0.46 4.58
C GLY A 86 -19.88 0.34 3.26
N LYS A 87 -20.57 0.64 2.17
CA LYS A 87 -20.00 0.59 0.80
C LYS A 87 -19.22 1.84 0.41
N GLU A 88 -19.19 2.86 1.26
CA GLU A 88 -18.57 4.15 0.96
C GLU A 88 -17.05 4.10 0.86
N TYR A 89 -16.40 3.03 1.31
CA TYR A 89 -14.96 2.95 1.42
C TYR A 89 -14.43 1.64 0.91
N SER A 90 -13.31 1.76 0.24
CA SER A 90 -12.61 0.66 -0.41
C SER A 90 -12.39 -0.52 0.54
N SER A 91 -12.72 -1.72 0.08
CA SER A 91 -12.55 -2.95 0.84
C SER A 91 -11.10 -3.41 0.91
N MET A 92 -10.26 -2.90 0.01
CA MET A 92 -8.86 -3.25 -0.12
C MET A 92 -7.98 -1.99 -0.28
N MET A 93 -6.78 -2.06 0.25
CA MET A 93 -5.73 -1.06 0.07
C MET A 93 -4.43 -1.76 -0.25
N THR A 94 -3.64 -1.19 -1.16
CA THR A 94 -2.22 -1.53 -1.28
C THR A 94 -1.36 -0.33 -0.92
N TYR A 95 -0.14 -0.59 -0.45
CA TYR A 95 0.87 0.44 -0.27
C TYR A 95 2.15 0.03 -1.00
N ASP A 96 2.71 0.99 -1.70
CA ASP A 96 3.97 0.85 -2.43
C ASP A 96 4.99 1.79 -1.79
N SER A 97 6.07 1.22 -1.25
CA SER A 97 7.12 1.98 -0.54
C SER A 97 8.28 2.29 -1.45
N TYR A 98 8.71 3.55 -1.48
CA TYR A 98 9.79 4.04 -2.33
C TYR A 98 10.83 4.85 -1.57
N SER A 99 12.06 4.82 -2.06
CA SER A 99 13.18 5.64 -1.55
C SER A 99 13.24 7.04 -2.15
N ASN A 100 12.57 7.29 -3.30
CA ASN A 100 12.59 8.61 -3.94
C ASN A 100 11.32 8.91 -4.74
N LEU A 101 11.03 10.19 -4.92
CA LEU A 101 9.82 10.67 -5.59
C LEU A 101 9.84 10.38 -7.11
N SER A 102 11.00 10.38 -7.74
CA SER A 102 11.10 10.13 -9.19
C SER A 102 10.56 8.74 -9.56
N ASP A 103 10.87 7.72 -8.76
CA ASP A 103 10.40 6.36 -9.01
C ASP A 103 8.92 6.19 -8.67
N VAL A 104 8.40 6.93 -7.68
CA VAL A 104 6.95 7.06 -7.43
C VAL A 104 6.24 7.59 -8.68
N MET A 105 6.75 8.66 -9.29
CA MET A 105 6.13 9.26 -10.48
C MET A 105 6.19 8.33 -11.70
N LYS A 106 7.26 7.57 -11.86
CA LYS A 106 7.35 6.53 -12.91
C LYS A 106 6.28 5.46 -12.70
N HIS A 107 6.12 4.96 -11.46
CA HIS A 107 5.09 3.98 -11.14
C HIS A 107 3.70 4.50 -11.51
N LEU A 108 3.36 5.72 -11.09
CA LEU A 108 2.04 6.32 -11.35
C LEU A 108 1.79 6.56 -12.85
N ALA A 109 2.84 6.78 -13.63
CA ALA A 109 2.79 6.94 -15.08
C ALA A 109 2.74 5.60 -15.86
N GLY A 110 2.76 4.46 -15.17
CA GLY A 110 2.73 3.14 -15.79
C GLY A 110 4.08 2.56 -16.15
N TYR A 111 5.18 3.13 -15.62
CA TYR A 111 6.55 2.69 -15.88
C TYR A 111 7.21 2.11 -14.62
N GLY A 112 8.45 1.70 -14.77
CA GLY A 112 9.25 1.22 -13.66
C GLY A 112 8.83 -0.17 -13.20
N VAL A 113 8.61 -0.35 -11.88
CA VAL A 113 8.35 -1.68 -11.30
C VAL A 113 7.09 -2.35 -11.84
N ILE A 114 6.11 -1.59 -12.30
CA ILE A 114 4.84 -2.14 -12.83
C ILE A 114 4.91 -2.56 -14.30
N GLU A 115 5.97 -2.20 -15.03
CA GLU A 115 6.16 -2.68 -16.39
C GLU A 115 6.28 -4.20 -16.43
N GLY A 116 5.51 -4.82 -17.30
CA GLY A 116 5.51 -6.28 -17.48
C GLY A 116 4.67 -7.04 -16.44
N LEU A 117 3.92 -6.37 -15.56
CA LEU A 117 2.87 -7.03 -14.79
C LEU A 117 1.80 -7.57 -15.75
N PRO A 118 1.43 -8.85 -15.64
CA PRO A 118 0.47 -9.48 -16.57
C PRO A 118 -0.99 -9.15 -16.18
N PHE A 119 -1.35 -7.87 -16.25
CA PHE A 119 -2.71 -7.40 -15.88
C PHE A 119 -3.81 -8.09 -16.69
N GLU A 120 -3.52 -8.52 -17.91
CA GLU A 120 -4.43 -9.25 -18.77
C GLU A 120 -4.81 -10.63 -18.23
N LYS A 121 -4.08 -11.14 -17.25
CA LYS A 121 -4.34 -12.44 -16.60
C LYS A 121 -5.22 -12.34 -15.35
N PHE A 122 -5.51 -11.13 -14.91
CA PHE A 122 -6.40 -10.95 -13.76
C PHE A 122 -7.85 -11.19 -14.18
N GLY A 123 -8.54 -12.05 -13.45
CA GLY A 123 -9.96 -12.33 -13.66
C GLY A 123 -10.88 -11.23 -13.13
N ASP A 124 -10.41 -10.48 -12.13
CA ASP A 124 -11.09 -9.30 -11.60
C ASP A 124 -10.13 -8.10 -11.71
N PRO A 125 -10.23 -7.29 -12.78
CA PRO A 125 -9.36 -6.13 -12.98
C PRO A 125 -9.51 -5.13 -11.84
N ILE A 126 -8.37 -4.66 -11.31
CA ILE A 126 -8.38 -3.65 -10.24
C ILE A 126 -8.68 -2.28 -10.83
N GLU A 127 -9.75 -1.66 -10.34
CA GLU A 127 -10.04 -0.25 -10.56
C GLU A 127 -9.69 0.53 -9.30
N TRP A 128 -8.70 1.42 -9.41
CA TRP A 128 -8.29 2.28 -8.30
C TRP A 128 -9.29 3.40 -8.08
N GLU A 129 -9.95 3.41 -6.93
CA GLU A 129 -10.93 4.43 -6.53
C GLU A 129 -10.23 5.70 -6.07
N ASN A 130 -9.17 5.55 -5.27
CA ASN A 130 -8.35 6.65 -4.77
C ASN A 130 -6.89 6.24 -4.73
N ARG A 131 -6.00 7.20 -5.04
CA ARG A 131 -4.55 7.02 -4.94
C ARG A 131 -3.93 8.25 -4.29
N TYR A 132 -3.06 8.03 -3.30
CA TYR A 132 -2.39 9.10 -2.56
C TYR A 132 -0.90 8.89 -2.55
N ILE A 133 -0.13 9.99 -2.65
CA ILE A 133 1.30 10.00 -2.41
C ILE A 133 1.53 10.60 -1.02
N LEU A 134 2.23 9.87 -0.17
CA LEU A 134 2.61 10.32 1.16
C LEU A 134 4.13 10.42 1.27
N LYS A 135 4.61 11.49 1.89
CA LYS A 135 6.00 11.60 2.33
C LYS A 135 6.11 11.13 3.77
N VAL A 136 7.04 10.23 4.04
CA VAL A 136 7.32 9.76 5.40
C VAL A 136 8.14 10.82 6.12
N ILE A 137 7.59 11.41 7.17
CA ILE A 137 8.27 12.42 8.01
C ILE A 137 8.70 11.85 9.36
N LEU A 138 8.17 10.71 9.76
CA LEU A 138 8.55 9.97 10.97
C LEU A 138 8.40 8.48 10.71
N SER A 139 9.43 7.72 11.02
CA SER A 139 9.41 6.25 10.95
C SER A 139 9.92 5.67 12.26
N THR A 140 9.21 4.67 12.77
CA THR A 140 9.63 3.84 13.90
C THR A 140 10.11 2.49 13.35
N ASN A 141 11.38 2.32 13.29
CA ASN A 141 12.01 1.05 12.88
C ASN A 141 12.33 0.19 14.07
#